data_f2965dc199576095838e2168ee8a7450
#
_entry.id   f2965dc199576095838e2168ee8a7450
#
_cell.length_a   1.000
_cell.length_b   1.000
_cell.length_c   1.000
_cell.angle_alpha   90.00
_cell.angle_beta   90.00
_cell.angle_gamma   90.00
#
_symmetry.space_group_name_H-M   'P 1'
#
loop_
_entity.id
_entity.type
_entity.pdbx_description
1 polymer ?
#
loop_
_entity_poly.entity_id
_entity_poly.type
_entity_poly.pdbx_seq_one_letter_code
_entity_poly.pdbx_strand_id
1 'polypeptide(L)'
;MRTLWLSLFLSAVLGAIPNQSLAGETRAAQILDRFEHANQWRDHVMIAAHRAGSMQVGKTLYAENSLAAVEGSIAIGAEIVEVDVRRAKDGEFVIMHDSWLDRTTTCKGEVVNYTLAELKKCRLVIEGTGAVTNETVSTLREMLLTTRDRILINLDNKLEVTDLPGMVAEARDLGMAHQVIVKENLWNRQRIDAASAALASAGGGFQFMPILADDAVHDAAFADEVDRAFAPRAIELINWRNGAETLTASGGPLFSNHMRAEAVRGDWHLWADTYAIVHKPGGFLAGGRGDELAVAAGLPREAWGFWVDRGATIIQTDEPKAAIEWLAANGYRVPYTTGIKQAEPAHTASIN
;
A
#
# COMPACT_ATOMS: atom_id res chain seq x y z
N MET A 1 66.56 42.60 8.55
CA MET A 1 65.24 42.40 7.92
C MET A 1 64.69 41.08 8.43
N ARG A 2 63.73 41.13 9.35
CA ARG A 2 63.08 39.92 9.95
C ARG A 2 61.70 39.77 9.32
N THR A 3 61.50 38.68 8.60
CA THR A 3 60.24 38.34 7.95
C THR A 3 59.38 37.61 8.96
N LEU A 4 58.24 38.22 9.33
CA LEU A 4 57.16 37.52 10.14
C LEU A 4 56.30 36.67 9.22
N TRP A 5 56.18 35.40 9.55
CA TRP A 5 55.19 34.51 9.01
C TRP A 5 53.93 34.54 9.89
N LEU A 6 52.83 35.01 9.32
CA LEU A 6 51.50 34.95 9.96
C LEU A 6 50.84 33.63 9.58
N SER A 7 50.69 32.72 10.55
CA SER A 7 49.93 31.47 10.39
C SER A 7 48.43 31.76 10.66
N LEU A 8 47.61 31.69 9.62
CA LEU A 8 46.16 31.69 9.76
C LEU A 8 45.71 30.31 10.21
N PHE A 9 45.18 30.17 11.44
CA PHE A 9 44.42 29.04 11.88
C PHE A 9 42.95 29.16 11.38
N LEU A 10 42.56 28.31 10.42
CA LEU A 10 41.19 28.18 9.96
C LEU A 10 40.51 27.20 10.91
N SER A 11 39.73 27.69 11.89
CA SER A 11 38.89 26.85 12.77
C SER A 11 37.65 26.42 11.99
N ALA A 12 37.62 25.17 11.56
CA ALA A 12 36.43 24.55 11.04
C ALA A 12 35.41 24.34 12.18
N VAL A 13 34.40 25.17 12.22
CA VAL A 13 33.23 24.94 13.08
C VAL A 13 32.39 23.81 12.40
N LEU A 14 32.56 22.58 12.87
CA LEU A 14 31.59 21.52 12.60
C LEU A 14 30.31 21.91 13.31
N GLY A 15 29.38 22.49 12.58
CA GLY A 15 28.00 22.64 13.05
C GLY A 15 27.40 21.25 13.27
N ALA A 16 27.22 20.85 14.53
CA ALA A 16 26.37 19.73 14.88
C ALA A 16 24.96 20.06 14.38
N ILE A 17 24.50 19.36 13.36
CA ILE A 17 23.09 19.35 12.99
C ILE A 17 22.36 18.79 14.23
N PRO A 18 21.45 19.56 14.85
CA PRO A 18 20.69 19.01 15.95
C PRO A 18 19.91 17.81 15.42
N ASN A 19 20.21 16.63 15.94
CA ASN A 19 19.37 15.45 15.82
C ASN A 19 18.04 15.83 16.47
N GLN A 20 17.09 16.33 15.68
CA GLN A 20 15.73 16.56 16.20
C GLN A 20 15.22 15.21 16.66
N SER A 21 15.07 15.08 17.95
CA SER A 21 14.50 13.93 18.63
C SER A 21 13.12 13.66 18.03
N LEU A 22 12.98 12.54 17.29
CA LEU A 22 11.72 11.98 16.82
C LEU A 22 10.80 11.50 17.97
N ALA A 23 11.15 11.82 19.21
CA ALA A 23 10.37 11.52 20.40
C ALA A 23 9.08 12.36 20.40
N GLY A 24 8.04 11.84 19.73
CA GLY A 24 6.72 12.49 19.61
C GLY A 24 6.04 12.30 18.25
N GLU A 25 6.74 11.79 17.23
CA GLU A 25 6.12 11.48 15.95
C GLU A 25 5.21 10.27 16.02
N THR A 26 4.07 10.35 15.33
CA THR A 26 3.15 9.20 15.20
C THR A 26 3.81 8.09 14.40
N ARG A 27 3.31 6.85 14.54
CA ARG A 27 3.81 5.74 13.73
C ARG A 27 3.59 6.00 12.24
N ALA A 28 2.45 6.56 11.87
CA ALA A 28 2.17 6.91 10.48
C ALA A 28 3.18 7.93 9.92
N ALA A 29 3.64 8.91 10.72
CA ALA A 29 4.64 9.88 10.30
C ALA A 29 6.01 9.20 10.03
N GLN A 30 6.42 8.25 10.88
CA GLN A 30 7.66 7.49 10.64
C GLN A 30 7.55 6.56 9.41
N ILE A 31 6.38 5.98 9.15
CA ILE A 31 6.13 5.19 7.94
C ILE A 31 6.18 6.11 6.71
N LEU A 32 5.55 7.28 6.79
CA LEU A 32 5.53 8.26 5.71
C LEU A 32 6.95 8.74 5.35
N ASP A 33 7.80 9.02 6.35
CA ASP A 33 9.20 9.37 6.12
C ASP A 33 9.93 8.29 5.31
N ARG A 34 9.74 7.01 5.67
CA ARG A 34 10.32 5.90 4.91
C ARG A 34 9.75 5.79 3.49
N PHE A 35 8.46 6.03 3.34
CA PHE A 35 7.77 6.00 2.05
C PHE A 35 8.21 7.14 1.13
N GLU A 36 8.50 8.32 1.66
CA GLU A 36 8.93 9.49 0.88
C GLU A 36 10.40 9.49 0.49
N HIS A 37 11.24 8.69 1.18
CA HIS A 37 12.70 8.68 1.03
C HIS A 37 13.24 7.28 0.73
N ALA A 38 12.77 6.67 -0.37
CA ALA A 38 13.08 5.29 -0.72
C ALA A 38 14.58 4.97 -0.70
N ASN A 39 15.43 5.90 -1.18
CA ASN A 39 16.89 5.67 -1.23
C ASN A 39 17.57 5.64 0.14
N GLN A 40 16.96 6.24 1.16
CA GLN A 40 17.47 6.19 2.53
C GLN A 40 17.06 4.89 3.25
N TRP A 41 16.05 4.18 2.72
CA TRP A 41 15.42 3.04 3.36
C TRP A 41 15.42 1.76 2.50
N ARG A 42 16.39 1.62 1.55
CA ARG A 42 16.50 0.44 0.68
C ARG A 42 16.75 -0.87 1.43
N ASP A 43 17.22 -0.81 2.64
CA ASP A 43 17.44 -1.93 3.56
C ASP A 43 16.19 -2.28 4.39
N HIS A 44 15.10 -1.53 4.24
CA HIS A 44 13.83 -1.78 4.89
C HIS A 44 12.74 -2.14 3.89
N VAL A 45 12.15 -3.32 4.01
CA VAL A 45 11.00 -3.74 3.22
C VAL A 45 9.72 -3.48 3.99
N MET A 46 8.90 -2.58 3.49
CA MET A 46 7.56 -2.30 4.03
C MET A 46 6.57 -3.37 3.61
N ILE A 47 5.56 -3.61 4.45
CA ILE A 47 4.47 -4.53 4.16
C ILE A 47 3.17 -3.76 3.99
N ALA A 48 2.55 -3.97 2.82
CA ALA A 48 1.19 -3.57 2.52
C ALA A 48 0.26 -4.78 2.66
N ALA A 49 -0.70 -4.67 3.57
CA ALA A 49 -1.68 -5.72 3.82
C ALA A 49 -2.82 -5.61 2.80
N HIS A 50 -2.88 -6.55 1.85
CA HIS A 50 -3.88 -6.60 0.78
C HIS A 50 -5.28 -6.77 1.37
N ARG A 51 -6.26 -5.95 0.91
CA ARG A 51 -7.64 -5.89 1.45
C ARG A 51 -7.69 -5.80 2.96
N ALA A 52 -6.80 -4.99 3.54
CA ALA A 52 -6.59 -4.78 4.96
C ALA A 52 -5.98 -5.96 5.73
N GLY A 53 -5.60 -7.07 5.08
CA GLY A 53 -4.88 -8.18 5.75
C GLY A 53 -5.79 -9.19 6.43
N SER A 54 -6.60 -9.88 5.64
CA SER A 54 -7.56 -10.87 6.16
C SER A 54 -6.92 -12.16 6.66
N MET A 55 -5.71 -12.52 6.17
CA MET A 55 -5.07 -13.82 6.44
C MET A 55 -3.91 -13.71 7.43
N GLN A 56 -3.70 -14.78 8.20
CA GLN A 56 -2.51 -14.99 9.02
C GLN A 56 -2.10 -16.47 8.99
N VAL A 57 -0.92 -16.73 8.43
CA VAL A 57 -0.30 -18.06 8.35
C VAL A 57 -1.27 -19.11 7.75
N GLY A 58 -1.78 -18.83 6.55
CA GLY A 58 -2.66 -19.72 5.78
C GLY A 58 -4.10 -19.79 6.30
N LYS A 59 -4.50 -18.93 7.24
CA LYS A 59 -5.86 -18.91 7.79
C LYS A 59 -6.50 -17.54 7.62
N THR A 60 -7.68 -17.49 7.05
CA THR A 60 -8.50 -16.27 7.01
C THR A 60 -9.11 -16.03 8.39
N LEU A 61 -8.71 -14.95 9.05
CA LEU A 61 -9.16 -14.58 10.40
C LEU A 61 -10.18 -13.46 10.39
N TYR A 62 -10.13 -12.58 9.41
CA TYR A 62 -10.99 -11.40 9.27
C TYR A 62 -11.71 -11.41 7.93
N ALA A 63 -12.84 -10.74 7.86
CA ALA A 63 -13.41 -10.41 6.56
C ALA A 63 -12.48 -9.41 5.85
N GLU A 64 -12.26 -9.59 4.53
CA GLU A 64 -11.50 -8.65 3.74
C GLU A 64 -12.13 -7.24 3.81
N ASN A 65 -11.31 -6.21 3.70
CA ASN A 65 -11.79 -4.83 3.69
C ASN A 65 -12.60 -4.43 4.94
N SER A 66 -12.36 -5.09 6.08
CA SER A 66 -13.04 -4.81 7.35
C SER A 66 -12.20 -3.96 8.29
N LEU A 67 -12.84 -3.29 9.24
CA LEU A 67 -12.13 -2.53 10.28
C LEU A 67 -11.34 -3.47 11.20
N ALA A 68 -11.84 -4.68 11.48
CA ALA A 68 -11.10 -5.67 12.26
C ALA A 68 -9.82 -6.14 11.55
N ALA A 69 -9.83 -6.26 10.21
CA ALA A 69 -8.63 -6.57 9.44
C ALA A 69 -7.59 -5.43 9.54
N VAL A 70 -8.03 -4.17 9.46
CA VAL A 70 -7.16 -2.99 9.69
C VAL A 70 -6.52 -3.03 11.08
N GLU A 71 -7.32 -3.26 12.14
CA GLU A 71 -6.81 -3.37 13.51
C GLU A 71 -5.81 -4.53 13.66
N GLY A 72 -6.10 -5.67 13.02
CA GLY A 72 -5.20 -6.81 12.97
C GLY A 72 -3.87 -6.47 12.30
N SER A 73 -3.89 -5.77 11.17
CA SER A 73 -2.69 -5.34 10.43
C SER A 73 -1.86 -4.32 11.20
N ILE A 74 -2.49 -3.38 11.89
CA ILE A 74 -1.80 -2.44 12.79
C ILE A 74 -1.11 -3.20 13.94
N ALA A 75 -1.83 -4.15 14.55
CA ALA A 75 -1.32 -4.91 15.69
C ALA A 75 -0.08 -5.78 15.35
N ILE A 76 -0.01 -6.33 14.16
CA ILE A 76 1.15 -7.11 13.70
C ILE A 76 2.30 -6.25 13.17
N GLY A 77 2.09 -4.94 13.01
CA GLY A 77 3.13 -3.99 12.58
C GLY A 77 3.27 -3.82 11.07
N ALA A 78 2.20 -4.02 10.29
CA ALA A 78 2.16 -3.61 8.89
C ALA A 78 2.32 -2.09 8.75
N GLU A 79 2.85 -1.63 7.64
CA GLU A 79 3.08 -0.21 7.35
C GLU A 79 1.95 0.40 6.54
N ILE A 80 1.31 -0.38 5.70
CA ILE A 80 0.28 0.07 4.78
C ILE A 80 -0.87 -0.94 4.85
N VAL A 81 -2.10 -0.45 4.87
CA VAL A 81 -3.28 -1.25 4.53
C VAL A 81 -3.77 -0.82 3.15
N GLU A 82 -4.00 -1.78 2.29
CA GLU A 82 -4.66 -1.54 1.00
C GLU A 82 -6.13 -1.88 1.14
N VAL A 83 -7.00 -1.03 0.57
CA VAL A 83 -8.47 -1.19 0.61
C VAL A 83 -9.11 -0.75 -0.69
N ASP A 84 -10.19 -1.43 -1.08
CA ASP A 84 -10.89 -1.23 -2.34
C ASP A 84 -12.05 -0.25 -2.19
N VAL A 85 -12.06 0.82 -2.98
CA VAL A 85 -13.07 1.88 -2.89
C VAL A 85 -14.10 1.76 -4.00
N ARG A 86 -15.38 1.67 -3.60
CA ARG A 86 -16.54 1.73 -4.48
C ARG A 86 -17.50 2.84 -4.07
N ARG A 87 -18.59 3.00 -4.82
CA ARG A 87 -19.61 4.01 -4.57
C ARG A 87 -20.98 3.36 -4.36
N ALA A 88 -21.65 3.74 -3.29
CA ALA A 88 -23.04 3.38 -3.03
C ALA A 88 -23.99 4.21 -3.92
N LYS A 89 -25.26 3.80 -3.98
CA LYS A 89 -26.31 4.45 -4.77
C LYS A 89 -26.51 5.94 -4.44
N ASP A 90 -26.35 6.31 -3.20
CA ASP A 90 -26.50 7.67 -2.68
C ASP A 90 -25.20 8.51 -2.77
N GLY A 91 -24.16 7.97 -3.42
CA GLY A 91 -22.92 8.67 -3.70
C GLY A 91 -21.80 8.47 -2.66
N GLU A 92 -22.08 7.82 -1.53
CA GLU A 92 -21.09 7.55 -0.47
C GLU A 92 -20.00 6.61 -0.94
N PHE A 93 -18.75 6.88 -0.56
CA PHE A 93 -17.66 5.95 -0.77
C PHE A 93 -17.71 4.82 0.26
N VAL A 94 -17.69 3.58 -0.22
CA VAL A 94 -17.75 2.36 0.58
C VAL A 94 -16.58 1.44 0.23
N ILE A 95 -16.20 0.60 1.17
CA ILE A 95 -15.06 -0.29 1.03
C ILE A 95 -15.53 -1.70 0.66
N MET A 96 -15.21 -2.09 -0.57
CA MET A 96 -15.63 -3.37 -1.14
C MET A 96 -14.81 -3.68 -2.41
N HIS A 97 -14.26 -4.89 -2.53
CA HIS A 97 -13.53 -5.27 -3.75
C HIS A 97 -14.48 -5.49 -4.93
N ASP A 98 -15.47 -6.38 -4.76
CA ASP A 98 -16.37 -6.78 -5.84
C ASP A 98 -17.41 -5.68 -6.13
N SER A 99 -17.93 -5.64 -7.36
CA SER A 99 -19.12 -4.85 -7.69
C SER A 99 -20.41 -5.48 -7.15
N TRP A 100 -20.34 -6.76 -6.70
CA TRP A 100 -21.44 -7.54 -6.15
C TRP A 100 -21.21 -7.87 -4.68
N LEU A 101 -22.28 -7.85 -3.88
CA LEU A 101 -22.26 -8.11 -2.44
C LEU A 101 -22.11 -9.60 -2.09
N ASP A 102 -22.30 -10.47 -3.07
CA ASP A 102 -22.60 -11.89 -2.91
C ASP A 102 -21.51 -12.73 -2.25
N ARG A 103 -20.23 -12.40 -2.49
CA ARG A 103 -19.10 -13.19 -2.03
C ARG A 103 -18.75 -12.90 -0.57
N THR A 104 -18.72 -11.63 -0.21
CA THR A 104 -18.15 -11.15 1.07
C THR A 104 -19.17 -10.58 2.03
N THR A 105 -20.48 -10.67 1.69
CA THR A 105 -21.56 -10.21 2.58
C THR A 105 -22.74 -11.16 2.64
N THR A 106 -23.65 -10.93 3.59
CA THR A 106 -24.94 -11.62 3.69
C THR A 106 -25.98 -11.10 2.69
N CYS A 107 -25.69 -10.01 1.98
CA CYS A 107 -26.57 -9.44 0.95
C CYS A 107 -26.23 -9.96 -0.44
N LYS A 108 -27.08 -9.64 -1.42
CA LYS A 108 -26.97 -10.06 -2.81
C LYS A 108 -27.17 -8.88 -3.76
N GLY A 109 -26.54 -8.92 -4.93
CA GLY A 109 -26.71 -7.91 -5.97
C GLY A 109 -25.59 -6.86 -5.99
N GLU A 110 -25.72 -5.88 -6.87
CA GLU A 110 -24.67 -4.90 -7.12
C GLU A 110 -24.65 -3.79 -6.06
N VAL A 111 -23.45 -3.41 -5.61
CA VAL A 111 -23.20 -2.35 -4.62
C VAL A 111 -23.89 -1.01 -5.02
N VAL A 112 -23.83 -0.64 -6.30
CA VAL A 112 -24.39 0.62 -6.83
C VAL A 112 -25.92 0.73 -6.71
N ASN A 113 -26.60 -0.37 -6.46
CA ASN A 113 -28.05 -0.40 -6.31
C ASN A 113 -28.52 -0.18 -4.85
N TYR A 114 -27.59 -0.11 -3.89
CA TYR A 114 -27.86 0.03 -2.46
C TYR A 114 -27.38 1.39 -1.95
N THR A 115 -28.22 2.04 -1.15
CA THR A 115 -27.79 3.20 -0.34
C THR A 115 -26.86 2.75 0.78
N LEU A 116 -26.09 3.66 1.36
CA LEU A 116 -25.26 3.36 2.53
C LEU A 116 -26.09 2.75 3.66
N ALA A 117 -27.28 3.30 3.94
CA ALA A 117 -28.16 2.79 4.99
C ALA A 117 -28.61 1.35 4.77
N GLU A 118 -28.72 0.90 3.52
CA GLU A 118 -29.02 -0.47 3.16
C GLU A 118 -27.77 -1.36 3.29
N LEU A 119 -26.60 -0.88 2.80
CA LEU A 119 -25.31 -1.58 2.92
C LEU A 119 -24.93 -1.83 4.39
N LYS A 120 -25.26 -0.90 5.29
CA LYS A 120 -25.04 -1.06 6.74
C LYS A 120 -25.87 -2.17 7.37
N LYS A 121 -26.83 -2.77 6.67
CA LYS A 121 -27.56 -3.96 7.11
C LYS A 121 -26.91 -5.26 6.64
N CYS A 122 -25.97 -5.19 5.68
CA CYS A 122 -25.24 -6.32 5.16
C CYS A 122 -24.06 -6.67 6.09
N ARG A 123 -24.05 -7.87 6.66
CA ARG A 123 -22.95 -8.35 7.49
C ARG A 123 -21.82 -8.85 6.59
N LEU A 124 -20.57 -8.55 6.97
CA LEU A 124 -19.40 -9.11 6.29
C LEU A 124 -19.25 -10.60 6.61
N VAL A 125 -18.76 -11.35 5.64
CA VAL A 125 -18.52 -12.79 5.71
C VAL A 125 -17.03 -13.04 5.53
N ILE A 126 -16.45 -13.89 6.38
CA ILE A 126 -15.06 -14.32 6.26
C ILE A 126 -14.96 -15.30 5.10
N GLU A 127 -14.21 -14.92 4.07
CA GLU A 127 -14.02 -15.74 2.87
C GLU A 127 -13.40 -17.10 3.19
N GLY A 128 -13.81 -18.13 2.43
CA GLY A 128 -13.34 -19.49 2.62
C GLY A 128 -13.94 -20.23 3.81
N THR A 129 -14.40 -19.51 4.86
CA THR A 129 -15.04 -20.11 6.03
C THR A 129 -16.56 -19.99 6.02
N GLY A 130 -17.10 -18.97 5.35
CA GLY A 130 -18.52 -18.62 5.37
C GLY A 130 -19.01 -18.06 6.70
N ALA A 131 -18.12 -17.77 7.64
CA ALA A 131 -18.48 -17.24 8.96
C ALA A 131 -18.99 -15.80 8.83
N VAL A 132 -20.18 -15.53 9.33
CA VAL A 132 -20.78 -14.18 9.37
C VAL A 132 -20.23 -13.43 10.57
N THR A 133 -19.70 -12.23 10.31
CA THR A 133 -19.16 -11.35 11.35
C THR A 133 -20.22 -10.41 11.95
N ASN A 134 -19.82 -9.64 12.96
CA ASN A 134 -20.65 -8.54 13.45
C ASN A 134 -20.41 -7.21 12.70
N GLU A 135 -19.46 -7.17 11.78
CA GLU A 135 -19.14 -5.98 10.99
C GLU A 135 -20.05 -5.86 9.76
N THR A 136 -20.16 -4.66 9.27
CA THR A 136 -20.93 -4.30 8.07
C THR A 136 -20.00 -3.66 7.05
N VAL A 137 -20.48 -3.42 5.82
CA VAL A 137 -19.73 -2.66 4.81
C VAL A 137 -19.30 -1.31 5.38
N SER A 138 -18.00 -1.05 5.38
CA SER A 138 -17.42 0.18 5.91
C SER A 138 -17.47 1.31 4.88
N THR A 139 -17.54 2.55 5.35
CA THR A 139 -17.29 3.73 4.51
C THR A 139 -15.79 4.03 4.43
N LEU A 140 -15.39 4.80 3.40
CA LEU A 140 -14.03 5.34 3.33
C LEU A 140 -13.69 6.16 4.58
N ARG A 141 -14.64 6.96 5.07
CA ARG A 141 -14.47 7.76 6.29
C ARG A 141 -14.17 6.92 7.53
N GLU A 142 -14.86 5.80 7.71
CA GLU A 142 -14.61 4.89 8.83
C GLU A 142 -13.20 4.27 8.73
N MET A 143 -12.76 3.88 7.54
CA MET A 143 -11.40 3.37 7.30
C MET A 143 -10.34 4.44 7.61
N LEU A 144 -10.52 5.65 7.11
CA LEU A 144 -9.60 6.77 7.37
C LEU A 144 -9.48 7.04 8.86
N LEU A 145 -10.60 7.10 9.59
CA LEU A 145 -10.58 7.34 11.03
C LEU A 145 -9.87 6.20 11.80
N THR A 146 -10.03 4.96 11.37
CA THR A 146 -9.38 3.79 11.99
C THR A 146 -7.86 3.80 11.76
N THR A 147 -7.40 4.28 10.61
CA THR A 147 -5.96 4.32 10.26
C THR A 147 -5.23 5.56 10.77
N ARG A 148 -5.93 6.57 11.25
CA ARG A 148 -5.38 7.88 11.64
C ARG A 148 -4.18 7.75 12.58
N ASP A 149 -3.05 8.38 12.20
CA ASP A 149 -1.79 8.46 12.94
C ASP A 149 -1.13 7.10 13.24
N ARG A 150 -1.66 6.00 12.69
CA ARG A 150 -1.25 4.63 13.02
C ARG A 150 -0.57 3.90 11.85
N ILE A 151 -1.08 4.06 10.63
CA ILE A 151 -0.68 3.30 9.44
C ILE A 151 -1.02 4.11 8.19
N LEU A 152 -0.28 3.94 7.08
CA LEU A 152 -0.71 4.51 5.80
C LEU A 152 -1.86 3.69 5.20
N ILE A 153 -2.71 4.35 4.42
CA ILE A 153 -3.81 3.71 3.72
C ILE A 153 -3.67 3.89 2.21
N ASN A 154 -3.65 2.78 1.49
CA ASN A 154 -3.64 2.74 0.03
C ASN A 154 -5.05 2.47 -0.48
N LEU A 155 -5.58 3.39 -1.27
CA LEU A 155 -6.93 3.35 -1.82
C LEU A 155 -6.89 2.80 -3.24
N ASP A 156 -7.33 1.55 -3.42
CA ASP A 156 -7.51 0.96 -4.75
C ASP A 156 -8.84 1.45 -5.35
N ASN A 157 -8.70 2.27 -6.40
CA ASN A 157 -9.84 2.87 -7.09
C ASN A 157 -10.56 1.84 -7.98
N LYS A 158 -11.70 1.31 -7.54
CA LYS A 158 -12.58 0.45 -8.34
C LYS A 158 -13.62 1.23 -9.14
N LEU A 159 -13.45 2.53 -9.26
CA LEU A 159 -14.31 3.49 -9.98
C LEU A 159 -13.56 4.09 -11.17
N GLU A 160 -14.04 5.20 -11.70
CA GLU A 160 -13.34 5.93 -12.74
C GLU A 160 -12.21 6.81 -12.14
N VAL A 161 -11.19 7.11 -12.94
CA VAL A 161 -10.08 7.98 -12.52
C VAL A 161 -10.57 9.36 -12.03
N THR A 162 -11.71 9.83 -12.54
CA THR A 162 -12.37 11.07 -12.13
C THR A 162 -12.95 11.04 -10.72
N ASP A 163 -12.99 9.90 -10.06
CA ASP A 163 -13.43 9.75 -8.66
C ASP A 163 -12.30 9.99 -7.65
N LEU A 164 -11.02 9.90 -8.06
CA LEU A 164 -9.86 10.13 -7.18
C LEU A 164 -9.92 11.45 -6.41
N PRO A 165 -10.30 12.60 -7.01
CA PRO A 165 -10.41 13.86 -6.26
C PRO A 165 -11.39 13.81 -5.10
N GLY A 166 -12.50 13.07 -5.24
CA GLY A 166 -13.49 12.89 -4.18
C GLY A 166 -12.94 12.10 -2.98
N MET A 167 -12.18 11.04 -3.24
CA MET A 167 -11.53 10.25 -2.17
C MET A 167 -10.50 11.08 -1.41
N VAL A 168 -9.69 11.85 -2.14
CA VAL A 168 -8.70 12.76 -1.53
C VAL A 168 -9.38 13.88 -0.74
N ALA A 169 -10.50 14.42 -1.23
CA ALA A 169 -11.25 15.46 -0.53
C ALA A 169 -11.77 14.94 0.81
N GLU A 170 -12.30 13.73 0.88
CA GLU A 170 -12.77 13.12 2.14
C GLU A 170 -11.62 12.93 3.14
N ALA A 171 -10.45 12.50 2.68
CA ALA A 171 -9.27 12.41 3.52
C ALA A 171 -8.78 13.79 4.01
N ARG A 172 -8.85 14.81 3.15
CA ARG A 172 -8.48 16.19 3.49
C ARG A 172 -9.41 16.79 4.52
N ASP A 173 -10.72 16.56 4.42
CA ASP A 173 -11.71 17.02 5.42
C ASP A 173 -11.45 16.44 6.81
N LEU A 174 -10.79 15.30 6.87
CA LEU A 174 -10.34 14.67 8.10
C LEU A 174 -8.91 15.09 8.53
N GLY A 175 -8.21 15.90 7.75
CA GLY A 175 -6.80 16.26 7.98
C GLY A 175 -5.83 15.10 7.72
N MET A 176 -6.22 14.08 6.96
CA MET A 176 -5.48 12.83 6.77
C MET A 176 -4.91 12.65 5.36
N ALA A 177 -5.02 13.63 4.47
CA ALA A 177 -4.55 13.48 3.09
C ALA A 177 -3.10 12.96 3.01
N HIS A 178 -2.21 13.41 3.90
CA HIS A 178 -0.80 13.00 3.94
C HIS A 178 -0.58 11.50 4.22
N GLN A 179 -1.56 10.81 4.83
CA GLN A 179 -1.50 9.36 5.10
C GLN A 179 -2.09 8.51 3.96
N VAL A 180 -2.66 9.16 2.93
CA VAL A 180 -3.39 8.48 1.86
C VAL A 180 -2.50 8.30 0.64
N ILE A 181 -2.48 7.09 0.12
CA ILE A 181 -1.92 6.73 -1.17
C ILE A 181 -3.11 6.40 -2.08
N VAL A 182 -3.33 7.18 -3.13
CA VAL A 182 -4.31 6.83 -4.18
C VAL A 182 -3.58 6.20 -5.35
N LYS A 183 -4.16 5.18 -5.98
CA LYS A 183 -3.53 4.48 -7.09
C LYS A 183 -4.40 4.40 -8.33
N GLU A 184 -3.76 4.24 -9.49
CA GLU A 184 -4.42 4.12 -10.77
C GLU A 184 -3.59 3.30 -11.76
N ASN A 185 -4.27 2.45 -12.55
CA ASN A 185 -3.63 1.64 -13.57
C ASN A 185 -3.24 2.49 -14.79
N LEU A 186 -1.96 2.45 -15.16
CA LEU A 186 -1.42 3.18 -16.29
C LEU A 186 -0.81 2.20 -17.30
N TRP A 187 -1.26 2.27 -18.56
CA TRP A 187 -0.75 1.40 -19.63
C TRP A 187 -0.51 2.11 -20.97
N ASN A 188 -0.83 3.41 -21.05
CA ASN A 188 -0.57 4.26 -22.20
C ASN A 188 -0.62 5.73 -21.84
N ARG A 189 -0.23 6.59 -22.78
CA ARG A 189 -0.20 8.06 -22.62
C ARG A 189 -1.57 8.65 -22.26
N GLN A 190 -2.65 8.12 -22.84
CA GLN A 190 -4.00 8.63 -22.55
C GLN A 190 -4.37 8.45 -21.07
N ARG A 191 -3.96 7.32 -20.45
CA ARG A 191 -4.17 7.08 -19.00
C ARG A 191 -3.32 8.01 -18.15
N ILE A 192 -2.08 8.29 -18.56
CA ILE A 192 -1.22 9.28 -17.89
C ILE A 192 -1.91 10.66 -17.91
N ASP A 193 -2.40 11.09 -19.08
CA ASP A 193 -3.05 12.41 -19.22
C ASP A 193 -4.35 12.49 -18.39
N ALA A 194 -5.16 11.43 -18.36
CA ALA A 194 -6.38 11.37 -17.57
C ALA A 194 -6.10 11.40 -16.06
N ALA A 195 -5.12 10.62 -15.59
CA ALA A 195 -4.69 10.63 -14.20
C ALA A 195 -4.11 12.00 -13.80
N SER A 196 -3.27 12.61 -14.64
CA SER A 196 -2.72 13.95 -14.40
C SER A 196 -3.80 14.99 -14.23
N ALA A 197 -4.87 14.97 -15.07
CA ALA A 197 -5.98 15.88 -14.97
C ALA A 197 -6.79 15.67 -13.66
N ALA A 198 -7.06 14.43 -13.28
CA ALA A 198 -7.76 14.10 -12.05
C ALA A 198 -6.97 14.56 -10.82
N LEU A 199 -5.65 14.25 -10.76
CA LEU A 199 -4.77 14.61 -9.65
C LEU A 199 -4.60 16.14 -9.54
N ALA A 200 -4.53 16.87 -10.65
CA ALA A 200 -4.49 18.33 -10.64
C ALA A 200 -5.75 18.92 -9.97
N SER A 201 -6.92 18.32 -10.18
CA SER A 201 -8.17 18.76 -9.54
C SER A 201 -8.26 18.35 -8.07
N ALA A 202 -7.58 17.28 -7.65
CA ALA A 202 -7.53 16.85 -6.27
C ALA A 202 -6.68 17.76 -5.36
N GLY A 203 -5.80 18.59 -5.93
CA GLY A 203 -4.83 19.40 -5.17
C GLY A 203 -3.67 18.56 -4.61
N GLY A 204 -2.89 19.13 -3.69
CA GLY A 204 -1.71 18.45 -3.11
C GLY A 204 -1.94 17.80 -1.75
N GLY A 205 -0.86 17.24 -1.18
CA GLY A 205 -0.80 16.74 0.20
C GLY A 205 -1.20 15.28 0.39
N PHE A 206 -1.23 14.49 -0.69
CA PHE A 206 -1.42 13.04 -0.68
C PHE A 206 -0.37 12.36 -1.57
N GLN A 207 -0.27 11.06 -1.50
CA GLN A 207 0.63 10.28 -2.36
C GLN A 207 -0.16 9.68 -3.53
N PHE A 208 0.44 9.74 -4.73
CA PHE A 208 -0.08 9.04 -5.90
C PHE A 208 0.84 7.89 -6.28
N MET A 209 0.29 6.71 -6.45
CA MET A 209 1.02 5.51 -6.84
C MET A 209 0.51 4.98 -8.18
N PRO A 210 1.30 5.08 -9.25
CA PRO A 210 1.02 4.42 -10.51
C PRO A 210 1.05 2.89 -10.36
N ILE A 211 0.14 2.19 -11.05
CA ILE A 211 0.17 0.73 -11.20
C ILE A 211 0.58 0.41 -12.63
N LEU A 212 1.61 -0.41 -12.79
CA LEU A 212 2.04 -0.98 -14.05
C LEU A 212 1.89 -2.50 -13.99
N ALA A 213 1.16 -3.08 -14.95
CA ALA A 213 0.94 -4.51 -15.03
C ALA A 213 1.54 -5.09 -16.33
N ASP A 214 2.19 -6.24 -16.25
CA ASP A 214 2.94 -6.83 -17.37
C ASP A 214 2.06 -7.46 -18.46
N ASP A 215 0.76 -7.57 -18.25
CA ASP A 215 -0.21 -7.91 -19.31
C ASP A 215 -0.50 -6.74 -20.25
N ALA A 216 -0.14 -5.51 -19.87
CA ALA A 216 -0.36 -4.30 -20.65
C ALA A 216 0.92 -3.48 -20.89
N VAL A 217 1.89 -3.56 -19.97
CA VAL A 217 3.16 -2.81 -20.03
C VAL A 217 4.31 -3.80 -20.21
N HIS A 218 4.84 -3.86 -21.44
CA HIS A 218 5.92 -4.79 -21.80
C HIS A 218 7.29 -4.11 -21.92
N ASP A 219 7.32 -2.79 -21.94
CA ASP A 219 8.53 -1.99 -22.03
C ASP A 219 8.76 -1.20 -20.73
N ALA A 220 9.87 -1.48 -20.05
CA ALA A 220 10.27 -0.76 -18.86
C ALA A 220 10.49 0.75 -19.09
N ALA A 221 10.75 1.19 -20.34
CA ALA A 221 10.86 2.60 -20.70
C ALA A 221 9.55 3.39 -20.47
N PHE A 222 8.39 2.70 -20.42
CA PHE A 222 7.13 3.36 -20.04
C PHE A 222 7.15 3.87 -18.60
N ALA A 223 7.90 3.21 -17.70
CA ALA A 223 8.07 3.70 -16.33
C ALA A 223 8.80 5.06 -16.29
N ASP A 224 9.69 5.34 -17.24
CA ASP A 224 10.36 6.65 -17.35
C ASP A 224 9.37 7.76 -17.73
N GLU A 225 8.34 7.46 -18.50
CA GLU A 225 7.28 8.41 -18.81
C GLU A 225 6.41 8.67 -17.57
N VAL A 226 6.09 7.62 -16.83
CA VAL A 226 5.32 7.69 -15.60
C VAL A 226 6.08 8.48 -14.53
N ASP A 227 7.38 8.20 -14.34
CA ASP A 227 8.24 8.92 -13.39
C ASP A 227 8.29 10.42 -13.73
N ARG A 228 8.51 10.76 -15.00
CA ARG A 228 8.51 12.17 -15.45
C ARG A 228 7.17 12.88 -15.27
N ALA A 229 6.06 12.15 -15.37
CA ALA A 229 4.72 12.73 -15.26
C ALA A 229 4.32 13.01 -13.81
N PHE A 230 4.70 12.13 -12.88
CA PHE A 230 4.14 12.13 -11.53
C PHE A 230 5.18 12.25 -10.41
N ALA A 231 6.47 11.99 -10.66
CA ALA A 231 7.51 11.87 -9.63
C ALA A 231 7.01 11.07 -8.40
N PRO A 232 6.51 9.82 -8.61
CA PRO A 232 5.85 9.07 -7.55
C PRO A 232 6.85 8.64 -6.48
N ARG A 233 6.37 8.30 -5.29
CA ARG A 233 7.22 7.72 -4.23
C ARG A 233 7.24 6.20 -4.25
N ALA A 234 6.29 5.59 -4.95
CA ALA A 234 6.24 4.16 -5.22
C ALA A 234 5.58 3.91 -6.58
N ILE A 235 5.96 2.83 -7.25
CA ILE A 235 5.24 2.28 -8.40
C ILE A 235 4.91 0.83 -8.09
N GLU A 236 3.62 0.51 -8.15
CA GLU A 236 3.12 -0.86 -8.01
C GLU A 236 3.35 -1.61 -9.31
N LEU A 237 4.05 -2.75 -9.22
CA LEU A 237 4.47 -3.55 -10.36
C LEU A 237 3.81 -4.92 -10.29
N ILE A 238 2.78 -5.12 -11.11
CA ILE A 238 2.03 -6.37 -11.13
C ILE A 238 2.60 -7.29 -12.21
N ASN A 239 3.14 -8.43 -11.79
CA ASN A 239 3.48 -9.52 -12.69
C ASN A 239 2.37 -10.55 -12.62
N TRP A 240 1.71 -10.76 -13.75
CA TRP A 240 0.67 -11.76 -13.85
C TRP A 240 1.27 -13.13 -14.23
N ARG A 241 0.74 -14.17 -13.64
CA ARG A 241 1.07 -15.54 -13.97
C ARG A 241 -0.19 -16.35 -14.16
N ASN A 242 -0.23 -17.07 -15.28
CA ASN A 242 -1.15 -18.16 -15.51
C ASN A 242 -0.60 -19.43 -14.80
N GLY A 243 -1.43 -20.21 -14.15
CA GLY A 243 -1.02 -21.41 -13.41
C GLY A 243 -0.31 -22.50 -14.26
N ALA A 244 -0.40 -22.42 -15.60
CA ALA A 244 0.29 -23.31 -16.52
C ALA A 244 1.72 -22.89 -16.86
N GLU A 245 2.13 -21.66 -16.52
CA GLU A 245 3.45 -21.13 -16.80
C GLU A 245 4.48 -21.52 -15.74
N THR A 246 5.74 -21.63 -16.15
CA THR A 246 6.84 -21.82 -15.20
C THR A 246 7.08 -20.54 -14.39
N LEU A 247 7.57 -20.68 -13.17
CA LEU A 247 7.97 -19.54 -12.34
C LEU A 247 9.04 -18.72 -13.08
N THR A 248 8.85 -17.39 -13.13
CA THR A 248 9.84 -16.51 -13.73
C THR A 248 11.19 -16.59 -12.99
N ALA A 249 12.28 -16.70 -13.73
CA ALA A 249 13.63 -16.67 -13.17
C ALA A 249 14.14 -15.24 -12.95
N SER A 250 13.65 -14.27 -13.74
CA SER A 250 14.13 -12.87 -13.72
C SER A 250 13.23 -11.91 -12.97
N GLY A 251 11.95 -12.23 -12.75
CA GLY A 251 10.94 -11.32 -12.24
C GLY A 251 10.16 -10.58 -13.33
N GLY A 252 10.40 -10.91 -14.61
CA GLY A 252 9.75 -10.27 -15.74
C GLY A 252 10.31 -8.87 -16.08
N PRO A 253 9.73 -8.18 -17.07
CA PRO A 253 10.23 -6.90 -17.58
C PRO A 253 10.17 -5.79 -16.55
N LEU A 254 9.15 -5.80 -15.66
CA LEU A 254 8.92 -4.76 -14.67
C LEU A 254 9.89 -4.83 -13.47
N PHE A 255 10.67 -5.92 -13.31
CA PHE A 255 11.72 -6.06 -12.29
C PHE A 255 13.12 -6.19 -12.92
N SER A 256 13.32 -5.59 -14.08
CA SER A 256 14.59 -5.57 -14.79
C SER A 256 15.64 -4.70 -14.07
N ASN A 257 16.90 -4.84 -14.47
CA ASN A 257 17.97 -3.95 -14.00
C ASN A 257 17.70 -2.47 -14.33
N HIS A 258 17.04 -2.21 -15.48
CA HIS A 258 16.62 -0.87 -15.85
C HIS A 258 15.65 -0.30 -14.83
N MET A 259 14.56 -1.00 -14.52
CA MET A 259 13.56 -0.56 -13.51
C MET A 259 14.19 -0.28 -12.15
N ARG A 260 15.13 -1.11 -11.72
CA ARG A 260 15.87 -0.87 -10.45
C ARG A 260 16.71 0.40 -10.49
N ALA A 261 17.39 0.65 -11.61
CA ALA A 261 18.18 1.87 -11.78
C ALA A 261 17.29 3.11 -11.79
N GLU A 262 16.13 3.05 -12.47
CA GLU A 262 15.15 4.12 -12.48
C GLU A 262 14.54 4.40 -11.10
N ALA A 263 14.21 3.36 -10.34
CA ALA A 263 13.73 3.50 -8.96
C ALA A 263 14.75 4.21 -8.05
N VAL A 264 16.04 3.92 -8.21
CA VAL A 264 17.11 4.61 -7.47
C VAL A 264 17.27 6.05 -7.96
N ARG A 265 17.21 6.29 -9.27
CA ARG A 265 17.32 7.62 -9.84
C ARG A 265 16.15 8.54 -9.42
N GLY A 266 14.93 8.01 -9.43
CA GLY A 266 13.71 8.75 -9.10
C GLY A 266 13.37 8.79 -7.60
N ASP A 267 14.14 8.10 -6.75
CA ASP A 267 13.89 7.97 -5.31
C ASP A 267 12.49 7.43 -5.00
N TRP A 268 12.09 6.34 -5.69
CA TRP A 268 10.81 5.66 -5.46
C TRP A 268 10.97 4.17 -5.14
N HIS A 269 9.96 3.63 -4.46
CA HIS A 269 9.89 2.22 -4.09
C HIS A 269 9.41 1.35 -5.26
N LEU A 270 10.07 0.20 -5.44
CA LEU A 270 9.53 -0.92 -6.22
C LEU A 270 8.55 -1.68 -5.31
N TRP A 271 7.27 -1.66 -5.67
CA TRP A 271 6.21 -2.35 -4.95
C TRP A 271 5.86 -3.64 -5.69
N ALA A 272 6.01 -4.78 -5.04
CA ALA A 272 5.73 -6.10 -5.61
C ALA A 272 4.47 -6.69 -4.97
N ASP A 273 3.62 -7.27 -5.80
CA ASP A 273 2.43 -8.00 -5.35
C ASP A 273 2.72 -9.48 -5.23
N THR A 274 2.43 -10.04 -4.06
CA THR A 274 2.58 -11.48 -3.78
C THR A 274 1.29 -12.14 -3.31
N TYR A 275 0.21 -11.36 -3.17
CA TYR A 275 -1.08 -11.86 -2.71
C TYR A 275 -1.63 -12.99 -3.58
N ALA A 276 -2.28 -13.97 -2.95
CA ALA A 276 -2.88 -15.15 -3.58
C ALA A 276 -4.37 -14.92 -3.94
N ILE A 277 -5.06 -14.00 -3.26
CA ILE A 277 -6.48 -13.69 -3.47
C ILE A 277 -6.61 -12.68 -4.61
N VAL A 278 -6.72 -13.15 -5.85
CA VAL A 278 -6.67 -12.29 -7.04
C VAL A 278 -8.03 -11.94 -7.62
N HIS A 279 -8.95 -12.88 -7.71
CA HIS A 279 -10.26 -12.73 -8.38
C HIS A 279 -10.19 -12.18 -9.81
N LYS A 280 -9.06 -12.37 -10.52
CA LYS A 280 -8.93 -12.03 -11.93
C LYS A 280 -9.45 -13.17 -12.80
N PRO A 281 -10.28 -12.90 -13.83
CA PRO A 281 -10.73 -13.92 -14.77
C PRO A 281 -9.53 -14.66 -15.42
N GLY A 282 -9.70 -16.00 -15.62
CA GLY A 282 -8.66 -16.81 -16.25
C GLY A 282 -7.67 -17.47 -15.29
N GLY A 283 -7.83 -17.30 -13.97
CA GLY A 283 -7.00 -17.96 -12.95
C GLY A 283 -5.56 -17.43 -12.88
N PHE A 284 -5.36 -16.17 -13.21
CA PHE A 284 -4.07 -15.51 -13.04
C PHE A 284 -3.72 -15.34 -11.56
N LEU A 285 -2.43 -15.49 -11.25
CA LEU A 285 -1.85 -15.23 -9.94
C LEU A 285 -0.93 -13.99 -10.01
N ALA A 286 -0.92 -13.20 -8.96
CA ALA A 286 0.02 -12.08 -8.86
C ALA A 286 1.43 -12.58 -8.53
N GLY A 287 2.43 -11.92 -9.10
CA GLY A 287 3.84 -12.12 -8.79
C GLY A 287 4.47 -13.40 -9.34
N GLY A 288 3.72 -14.41 -9.69
CA GLY A 288 4.27 -15.71 -10.13
C GLY A 288 5.13 -16.43 -9.09
N ARG A 289 5.49 -15.74 -7.98
CA ARG A 289 6.16 -16.22 -6.78
C ARG A 289 5.49 -15.53 -5.58
N GLY A 290 4.31 -16.04 -5.22
CA GLY A 290 3.41 -15.41 -4.28
C GLY A 290 3.36 -16.10 -2.92
N ASP A 291 2.39 -15.68 -2.13
CA ASP A 291 2.17 -16.10 -0.75
C ASP A 291 1.90 -17.60 -0.63
N GLU A 292 1.29 -18.24 -1.65
CA GLU A 292 1.09 -19.69 -1.70
C GLU A 292 2.43 -20.45 -1.71
N LEU A 293 3.44 -19.90 -2.39
CA LEU A 293 4.80 -20.46 -2.39
C LEU A 293 5.47 -20.20 -1.02
N ALA A 294 5.29 -19.01 -0.46
CA ALA A 294 5.89 -18.64 0.80
C ALA A 294 5.35 -19.44 1.99
N VAL A 295 4.02 -19.54 2.11
CA VAL A 295 3.33 -20.09 3.28
C VAL A 295 2.94 -21.54 3.06
N ALA A 296 2.16 -21.85 2.02
CA ALA A 296 1.67 -23.21 1.82
C ALA A 296 2.79 -24.19 1.43
N ALA A 297 3.77 -23.77 0.61
CA ALA A 297 4.93 -24.57 0.25
C ALA A 297 6.10 -24.44 1.23
N GLY A 298 6.07 -23.48 2.16
CA GLY A 298 7.14 -23.25 3.13
C GLY A 298 8.44 -22.71 2.53
N LEU A 299 8.34 -21.96 1.42
CA LEU A 299 9.49 -21.45 0.66
C LEU A 299 9.51 -19.90 0.61
N PRO A 300 9.52 -19.19 1.76
CA PRO A 300 9.44 -17.72 1.79
C PRO A 300 10.64 -17.05 1.10
N ARG A 301 11.82 -17.67 1.11
CA ARG A 301 13.00 -17.18 0.39
C ARG A 301 12.78 -17.14 -1.14
N GLU A 302 12.04 -18.13 -1.67
CA GLU A 302 11.74 -18.24 -3.10
C GLU A 302 10.56 -17.34 -3.53
N ALA A 303 9.80 -16.83 -2.58
CA ALA A 303 8.74 -15.85 -2.79
C ALA A 303 9.22 -14.44 -2.39
N TRP A 304 9.05 -14.03 -1.15
CA TRP A 304 9.39 -12.68 -0.70
C TRP A 304 10.87 -12.33 -0.89
N GLY A 305 11.79 -13.25 -0.54
CA GLY A 305 13.23 -13.05 -0.76
C GLY A 305 13.60 -12.84 -2.22
N PHE A 306 12.92 -13.55 -3.13
CA PHE A 306 13.12 -13.39 -4.57
C PHE A 306 12.84 -11.95 -5.04
N TRP A 307 11.77 -11.34 -4.57
CA TRP A 307 11.41 -9.96 -4.94
C TRP A 307 12.32 -8.93 -4.27
N VAL A 308 12.70 -9.15 -3.01
CA VAL A 308 13.67 -8.30 -2.31
C VAL A 308 15.01 -8.28 -3.04
N ASP A 309 15.51 -9.43 -3.49
CA ASP A 309 16.75 -9.52 -4.27
C ASP A 309 16.68 -8.77 -5.61
N ARG A 310 15.46 -8.50 -6.08
CA ARG A 310 15.19 -7.71 -7.30
C ARG A 310 14.84 -6.25 -7.03
N GLY A 311 15.06 -5.83 -5.80
CA GLY A 311 14.93 -4.44 -5.37
C GLY A 311 13.55 -4.03 -4.90
N ALA A 312 12.61 -4.98 -4.70
CA ALA A 312 11.34 -4.65 -4.06
C ALA A 312 11.59 -4.17 -2.63
N THR A 313 11.05 -3.01 -2.31
CA THR A 313 11.12 -2.37 -0.99
C THR A 313 9.74 -2.20 -0.36
N ILE A 314 8.69 -2.57 -1.11
CA ILE A 314 7.33 -2.77 -0.59
C ILE A 314 6.81 -4.08 -1.14
N ILE A 315 6.20 -4.90 -0.29
CA ILE A 315 5.53 -6.14 -0.67
C ILE A 315 4.06 -6.05 -0.24
N GLN A 316 3.15 -6.19 -1.20
CA GLN A 316 1.72 -6.34 -0.93
C GLN A 316 1.38 -7.82 -0.86
N THR A 317 0.78 -8.24 0.25
CA THR A 317 0.60 -9.65 0.61
C THR A 317 -0.72 -9.89 1.32
N ASP A 318 -1.29 -11.09 1.14
CA ASP A 318 -2.40 -11.61 1.97
C ASP A 318 -1.91 -12.14 3.32
N GLU A 319 -0.60 -12.38 3.45
CA GLU A 319 0.04 -12.99 4.62
C GLU A 319 0.97 -12.01 5.37
N PRO A 320 0.47 -10.81 5.75
CA PRO A 320 1.33 -9.75 6.28
C PRO A 320 2.11 -10.17 7.52
N LYS A 321 1.51 -10.97 8.42
CA LYS A 321 2.19 -11.44 9.64
C LYS A 321 3.39 -12.32 9.30
N ALA A 322 3.19 -13.33 8.44
CA ALA A 322 4.27 -14.26 8.07
C ALA A 322 5.37 -13.54 7.30
N ALA A 323 5.02 -12.59 6.41
CA ALA A 323 5.98 -11.78 5.67
C ALA A 323 6.81 -10.89 6.60
N ILE A 324 6.19 -10.19 7.56
CA ILE A 324 6.86 -9.35 8.56
C ILE A 324 7.87 -10.18 9.38
N GLU A 325 7.43 -11.33 9.90
CA GLU A 325 8.26 -12.20 10.73
C GLU A 325 9.46 -12.74 9.93
N TRP A 326 9.24 -13.20 8.71
CA TRP A 326 10.33 -13.70 7.87
C TRP A 326 11.32 -12.60 7.46
N LEU A 327 10.84 -11.45 7.01
CA LEU A 327 11.68 -10.32 6.60
C LEU A 327 12.51 -9.79 7.79
N ALA A 328 11.91 -9.67 8.96
CA ALA A 328 12.62 -9.25 10.17
C ALA A 328 13.73 -10.25 10.57
N ALA A 329 13.43 -11.56 10.54
CA ALA A 329 14.39 -12.62 10.86
C ALA A 329 15.57 -12.68 9.86
N ASN A 330 15.38 -12.19 8.64
CA ASN A 330 16.42 -12.19 7.59
C ASN A 330 17.08 -10.81 7.37
N GLY A 331 16.86 -9.84 8.28
CA GLY A 331 17.55 -8.54 8.26
C GLY A 331 17.01 -7.54 7.21
N TYR A 332 15.82 -7.77 6.67
CA TYR A 332 15.19 -6.89 5.69
C TYR A 332 14.25 -5.86 6.33
N ARG A 333 14.29 -5.70 7.64
CA ARG A 333 13.44 -4.72 8.34
C ARG A 333 14.23 -3.95 9.39
N VAL A 334 14.19 -2.63 9.29
CA VAL A 334 14.76 -1.72 10.29
C VAL A 334 13.66 -1.41 11.31
N PRO A 335 13.89 -1.60 12.62
CA PRO A 335 12.89 -1.29 13.65
C PRO A 335 12.46 0.19 13.63
N TYR A 336 11.20 0.44 13.98
CA TYR A 336 10.73 1.79 14.28
C TYR A 336 11.19 2.22 15.66
N THR A 337 11.36 3.53 15.87
CA THR A 337 11.78 4.06 17.18
C THR A 337 10.69 3.79 18.23
N THR A 338 11.08 3.15 19.35
CA THR A 338 10.19 2.92 20.48
C THR A 338 10.04 4.21 21.29
N GLY A 339 8.83 4.58 21.67
CA GLY A 339 8.52 5.81 22.42
C GLY A 339 7.33 6.59 21.84
N ILE A 340 6.72 6.07 20.80
CA ILE A 340 5.53 6.63 20.17
C ILE A 340 4.34 6.44 21.10
N LYS A 341 3.64 7.54 21.42
CA LYS A 341 2.27 7.44 21.95
C LYS A 341 1.44 6.74 20.86
N GLN A 342 1.04 5.50 21.10
CA GLN A 342 -0.04 4.92 20.29
C GLN A 342 -1.24 5.84 20.46
N ALA A 343 -1.79 6.34 19.35
CA ALA A 343 -3.07 7.06 19.41
C ALA A 343 -4.08 6.14 20.08
N GLU A 344 -4.72 6.63 21.13
CA GLU A 344 -5.79 5.87 21.78
C GLU A 344 -6.86 5.54 20.73
N PRO A 345 -7.43 4.32 20.73
CA PRO A 345 -8.51 3.98 19.83
C PRO A 345 -9.63 5.01 19.99
N ALA A 346 -10.09 5.53 18.87
CA ALA A 346 -11.20 6.50 18.88
C ALA A 346 -12.36 5.88 19.66
N HIS A 347 -12.70 6.47 20.81
CA HIS A 347 -13.87 6.09 21.57
C HIS A 347 -15.07 6.18 20.62
N THR A 348 -15.68 5.05 20.32
CA THR A 348 -17.01 5.01 19.75
C THR A 348 -17.93 5.73 20.72
N ALA A 349 -18.23 6.98 20.42
CA ALA A 349 -19.28 7.70 21.13
C ALA A 349 -20.57 6.89 20.93
N SER A 350 -20.99 6.21 21.98
CA SER A 350 -22.31 5.61 22.06
C SER A 350 -23.31 6.74 21.89
N ILE A 351 -23.92 6.81 20.73
CA ILE A 351 -25.11 7.65 20.51
C ILE A 351 -26.26 6.89 21.17
N ASN A 352 -26.70 7.40 22.33
CA ASN A 352 -27.96 7.03 22.94
C ASN A 352 -29.14 7.50 22.10
#